data_bac13706edbf560e73000c2b47b42ce1
#
_entry.id   bac13706edbf560e73000c2b47b42ce1
#
_cell.length_a   1.000
_cell.length_b   1.000
_cell.length_c   1.000
_cell.angle_alpha   90.00
_cell.angle_beta   90.00
_cell.angle_gamma   90.00
#
_symmetry.space_group_name_H-M   'P 1'
#
loop_
_entity.id
_entity.type
_entity.pdbx_description
1 polymer ?
#
loop_
_entity_poly.entity_id
_entity_poly.type
_entity_poly.pdbx_seq_one_letter_code
_entity_poly.pdbx_strand_id
1 'polypeptide(L)'
;ELKTPITSIMGYADTLLEGEYDKETQNKFLSVIAAEARRMAKLVTDLLTLSRYDSKKMRVDKTEFDLGDLVKKCQEKLKFEIEKKNHNMECFVTASVPPVEADKDGIERVVLNILSNAIKYTKENGTIKVYVGFVYNDAYIKVIDNGIGIPEEDLKRIFERFYRVDKARTREMGGTGLGLSIAKEILNQNKGSIDIKSEVGKGTEVVIRLPAKK
;
A
#
# COMPACT_ATOMS: atom_id res chain seq x y z
N GLU A 1 18.47 -3.15 2.38
CA GLU A 1 17.37 -3.42 1.45
C GLU A 1 17.71 -3.12 -0.02
N LEU A 2 18.50 -2.08 -0.36
CA LEU A 2 18.92 -1.78 -1.75
C LEU A 2 19.98 -2.76 -2.29
N LYS A 3 20.85 -3.30 -1.45
CA LYS A 3 21.94 -4.19 -1.89
C LYS A 3 21.41 -5.49 -2.52
N THR A 4 20.39 -6.08 -1.95
CA THR A 4 19.85 -7.38 -2.39
C THR A 4 19.33 -7.34 -3.84
N PRO A 5 18.42 -6.42 -4.23
CA PRO A 5 17.93 -6.36 -5.62
C PRO A 5 19.07 -6.05 -6.62
N ILE A 6 20.04 -5.20 -6.25
CA ILE A 6 21.20 -4.91 -7.11
C ILE A 6 22.00 -6.19 -7.34
N THR A 7 22.32 -6.93 -6.28
CA THR A 7 23.08 -8.19 -6.42
C THR A 7 22.33 -9.21 -7.28
N SER A 8 21.00 -9.29 -7.15
CA SER A 8 20.17 -10.19 -7.95
C SER A 8 20.17 -9.80 -9.44
N ILE A 9 19.99 -8.49 -9.73
CA ILE A 9 20.04 -7.97 -11.11
C ILE A 9 21.41 -8.28 -11.74
N MET A 10 22.51 -7.97 -11.04
CA MET A 10 23.85 -8.22 -11.54
C MET A 10 24.07 -9.72 -11.80
N GLY A 11 23.75 -10.59 -10.84
CA GLY A 11 23.96 -12.03 -10.99
C GLY A 11 23.19 -12.63 -12.18
N TYR A 12 21.93 -12.25 -12.39
CA TYR A 12 21.18 -12.74 -13.56
C TYR A 12 21.66 -12.12 -14.88
N ALA A 13 22.13 -10.85 -14.86
CA ALA A 13 22.71 -10.23 -16.04
C ALA A 13 24.04 -10.89 -16.41
N ASP A 14 24.95 -11.11 -15.45
CA ASP A 14 26.23 -11.79 -15.67
C ASP A 14 26.01 -13.22 -16.18
N THR A 15 25.06 -13.96 -15.59
CA THR A 15 24.68 -15.30 -16.06
C THR A 15 24.24 -15.28 -17.52
N LEU A 16 23.41 -14.29 -17.93
CA LEU A 16 22.97 -14.15 -19.33
C LEU A 16 24.12 -13.79 -20.30
N LEU A 17 25.15 -13.10 -19.83
CA LEU A 17 26.31 -12.72 -20.63
C LEU A 17 27.32 -13.87 -20.80
N GLU A 18 27.43 -14.74 -19.81
CA GLU A 18 28.44 -15.81 -19.77
C GLU A 18 27.97 -17.12 -20.42
N GLY A 19 26.66 -17.31 -20.64
CA GLY A 19 26.09 -18.56 -21.13
C GLY A 19 25.13 -18.42 -22.28
N GLU A 20 25.00 -19.48 -23.08
CA GLU A 20 23.94 -19.66 -24.05
C GLU A 20 22.76 -20.39 -23.40
N TYR A 21 21.59 -19.76 -23.42
CA TYR A 21 20.36 -20.29 -22.83
C TYR A 21 19.25 -20.33 -23.87
N ASP A 22 18.34 -21.28 -23.72
CA ASP A 22 17.11 -21.29 -24.49
C ASP A 22 16.25 -20.04 -24.21
N LYS A 23 15.35 -19.72 -25.12
CA LYS A 23 14.54 -18.51 -25.06
C LYS A 23 13.64 -18.45 -23.81
N GLU A 24 13.20 -19.57 -23.30
CA GLU A 24 12.37 -19.66 -22.09
C GLU A 24 13.18 -19.29 -20.86
N THR A 25 14.38 -19.83 -20.71
CA THR A 25 15.31 -19.51 -19.62
C THR A 25 15.76 -18.06 -19.67
N GLN A 26 16.09 -17.53 -20.88
CA GLN A 26 16.41 -16.10 -21.05
C GLN A 26 15.26 -15.20 -20.57
N ASN A 27 14.03 -15.48 -21.01
CA ASN A 27 12.86 -14.72 -20.61
C ASN A 27 12.62 -14.78 -19.10
N LYS A 28 12.87 -15.91 -18.46
CA LYS A 28 12.78 -16.07 -17.01
C LYS A 28 13.79 -15.17 -16.29
N PHE A 29 15.05 -15.16 -16.71
CA PHE A 29 16.07 -14.30 -16.11
C PHE A 29 15.76 -12.81 -16.34
N LEU A 30 15.38 -12.42 -17.55
CA LEU A 30 14.97 -11.05 -17.85
C LEU A 30 13.74 -10.61 -17.03
N SER A 31 12.80 -11.50 -16.77
CA SER A 31 11.63 -11.20 -15.93
C SER A 31 12.02 -10.91 -14.49
N VAL A 32 12.99 -11.63 -13.94
CA VAL A 32 13.53 -11.38 -12.59
C VAL A 32 14.25 -10.04 -12.53
N ILE A 33 15.13 -9.76 -13.52
CA ILE A 33 15.82 -8.47 -13.62
C ILE A 33 14.81 -7.32 -13.65
N ALA A 34 13.79 -7.43 -14.49
CA ALA A 34 12.76 -6.40 -14.61
C ALA A 34 11.92 -6.23 -13.33
N ALA A 35 11.63 -7.31 -12.61
CA ALA A 35 10.92 -7.27 -11.34
C ALA A 35 11.73 -6.57 -10.24
N GLU A 36 13.03 -6.90 -10.11
CA GLU A 36 13.91 -6.27 -9.12
C GLU A 36 14.20 -4.79 -9.47
N ALA A 37 14.34 -4.44 -10.74
CA ALA A 37 14.49 -3.05 -11.16
C ALA A 37 13.25 -2.21 -10.81
N ARG A 38 12.04 -2.72 -11.06
CA ARG A 38 10.77 -2.05 -10.65
C ARG A 38 10.69 -1.91 -9.14
N ARG A 39 11.11 -2.93 -8.40
CA ARG A 39 11.15 -2.89 -6.93
C ARG A 39 12.10 -1.81 -6.42
N MET A 40 13.29 -1.68 -7.01
CA MET A 40 14.25 -0.62 -6.67
C MET A 40 13.69 0.77 -6.96
N ALA A 41 13.08 0.99 -8.12
CA ALA A 41 12.45 2.25 -8.46
C ALA A 41 11.38 2.64 -7.41
N LYS A 42 10.55 1.67 -6.98
CA LYS A 42 9.58 1.88 -5.91
C LYS A 42 10.25 2.23 -4.58
N LEU A 43 11.31 1.51 -4.18
CA LEU A 43 12.04 1.81 -2.95
C LEU A 43 12.60 3.23 -2.94
N VAL A 44 13.23 3.68 -4.04
CA VAL A 44 13.75 5.04 -4.18
C VAL A 44 12.62 6.07 -4.06
N THR A 45 11.52 5.86 -4.76
CA THR A 45 10.34 6.75 -4.68
C THR A 45 9.75 6.81 -3.27
N ASP A 46 9.67 5.67 -2.58
CA ASP A 46 9.18 5.58 -1.20
C ASP A 46 10.12 6.31 -0.22
N LEU A 47 11.44 6.15 -0.37
CA LEU A 47 12.44 6.85 0.45
C LEU A 47 12.41 8.37 0.22
N LEU A 48 12.33 8.82 -1.04
CA LEU A 48 12.19 10.24 -1.36
C LEU A 48 10.91 10.82 -0.76
N THR A 49 9.83 10.05 -0.76
CA THR A 49 8.58 10.46 -0.12
C THR A 49 8.76 10.62 1.38
N LEU A 50 9.31 9.59 2.07
CA LEU A 50 9.57 9.69 3.50
C LEU A 50 10.47 10.89 3.83
N SER A 51 11.55 11.10 3.07
CA SER A 51 12.44 12.26 3.24
C SER A 51 11.70 13.59 3.10
N ARG A 52 10.75 13.69 2.17
CA ARG A 52 9.90 14.88 2.01
C ARG A 52 9.01 15.12 3.23
N TYR A 53 8.35 14.09 3.73
CA TYR A 53 7.44 14.21 4.87
C TYR A 53 8.18 14.30 6.22
N ASP A 54 9.39 13.74 6.36
CA ASP A 54 10.25 13.92 7.55
C ASP A 54 10.73 15.37 7.71
N SER A 55 10.91 16.08 6.61
CA SER A 55 11.29 17.48 6.66
C SER A 55 10.08 18.34 7.03
N LYS A 56 9.97 18.73 8.32
CA LYS A 56 8.92 19.65 8.84
C LYS A 56 8.78 20.98 8.07
N LYS A 57 9.61 21.21 7.04
CA LYS A 57 9.64 22.41 6.21
C LYS A 57 8.76 22.36 4.98
N MET A 58 8.16 21.22 4.65
CA MET A 58 7.33 21.12 3.47
C MET A 58 5.94 21.73 3.75
N ARG A 59 5.58 22.77 3.00
CA ARG A 59 4.19 23.19 2.88
C ARG A 59 3.47 22.11 2.07
N VAL A 60 2.56 21.44 2.73
CA VAL A 60 1.64 20.50 2.08
C VAL A 60 0.52 21.35 1.48
N ASP A 61 0.36 21.30 0.17
CA ASP A 61 -0.74 21.99 -0.51
C ASP A 61 -2.04 21.23 -0.21
N LYS A 62 -2.82 21.80 0.70
CA LYS A 62 -4.11 21.24 1.07
C LYS A 62 -5.18 21.71 0.10
N THR A 63 -5.97 20.78 -0.37
CA THR A 63 -7.13 21.04 -1.23
C THR A 63 -8.36 20.39 -0.62
N GLU A 64 -9.53 20.94 -0.96
CA GLU A 64 -10.82 20.37 -0.57
C GLU A 64 -11.22 19.30 -1.59
N PHE A 65 -11.63 18.11 -1.13
CA PHE A 65 -12.07 17.03 -2.00
C PHE A 65 -13.02 16.07 -1.29
N ASP A 66 -13.82 15.36 -2.10
CA ASP A 66 -14.70 14.28 -1.66
C ASP A 66 -13.88 12.99 -1.44
N LEU A 67 -14.01 12.41 -0.25
CA LEU A 67 -13.28 11.22 0.14
C LEU A 67 -13.82 9.96 -0.53
N GLY A 68 -15.12 9.89 -0.79
CA GLY A 68 -15.75 8.78 -1.49
C GLY A 68 -15.31 8.71 -2.95
N ASP A 69 -15.25 9.86 -3.63
CA ASP A 69 -14.76 9.94 -5.01
C ASP A 69 -13.29 9.56 -5.12
N LEU A 70 -12.46 9.98 -4.14
CA LEU A 70 -11.06 9.60 -4.11
C LEU A 70 -10.89 8.07 -3.95
N VAL A 71 -11.67 7.45 -3.05
CA VAL A 71 -11.63 5.99 -2.84
C VAL A 71 -12.05 5.25 -4.10
N LYS A 72 -13.15 5.66 -4.77
CA LYS A 72 -13.59 5.07 -6.03
C LYS A 72 -12.51 5.13 -7.11
N LYS A 73 -11.83 6.28 -7.26
CA LYS A 73 -10.71 6.43 -8.20
C LYS A 73 -9.55 5.49 -7.87
N CYS A 74 -9.25 5.29 -6.58
CA CYS A 74 -8.23 4.33 -6.17
C CYS A 74 -8.63 2.88 -6.49
N GLN A 75 -9.90 2.51 -6.33
CA GLN A 75 -10.40 1.19 -6.73
C GLN A 75 -10.28 0.96 -8.22
N GLU A 76 -10.65 1.94 -9.05
CA GLU A 76 -10.47 1.85 -10.51
C GLU A 76 -9.00 1.63 -10.91
N LYS A 77 -8.06 2.31 -10.26
CA LYS A 77 -6.62 2.11 -10.49
C LYS A 77 -6.14 0.68 -10.16
N LEU A 78 -6.80 0.00 -9.23
CA LEU A 78 -6.45 -1.35 -8.78
C LEU A 78 -7.36 -2.43 -9.37
N LYS A 79 -8.22 -2.08 -10.34
CA LYS A 79 -9.21 -2.99 -10.91
C LYS A 79 -8.59 -4.27 -11.47
N PHE A 80 -7.48 -4.15 -12.19
CA PHE A 80 -6.78 -5.29 -12.77
C PHE A 80 -6.28 -6.28 -11.69
N GLU A 81 -5.71 -5.77 -10.60
CA GLU A 81 -5.23 -6.60 -9.49
C GLU A 81 -6.37 -7.28 -8.73
N ILE A 82 -7.52 -6.62 -8.60
CA ILE A 82 -8.73 -7.15 -8.00
C ILE A 82 -9.28 -8.30 -8.85
N GLU A 83 -9.44 -8.07 -10.16
CA GLU A 83 -9.93 -9.06 -11.11
C GLU A 83 -8.99 -10.25 -11.25
N LYS A 84 -7.67 -10.02 -11.30
CA LYS A 84 -6.66 -11.07 -11.38
C LYS A 84 -6.75 -12.10 -10.25
N LYS A 85 -7.16 -11.68 -9.06
CA LYS A 85 -7.36 -12.54 -7.89
C LYS A 85 -8.84 -12.93 -7.67
N ASN A 86 -9.71 -12.53 -8.57
CA ASN A 86 -11.16 -12.76 -8.47
C ASN A 86 -11.73 -12.31 -7.11
N HIS A 87 -11.28 -11.14 -6.60
CA HIS A 87 -11.75 -10.62 -5.32
C HIS A 87 -13.15 -10.03 -5.46
N ASN A 88 -14.01 -10.31 -4.47
CA ASN A 88 -15.24 -9.55 -4.28
C ASN A 88 -14.91 -8.26 -3.50
N MET A 89 -14.82 -7.12 -4.20
CA MET A 89 -14.57 -5.82 -3.57
C MET A 89 -15.83 -4.96 -3.60
N GLU A 90 -16.36 -4.63 -2.43
CA GLU A 90 -17.55 -3.79 -2.25
C GLU A 90 -17.15 -2.44 -1.63
N CYS A 91 -17.74 -1.35 -2.12
CA CYS A 91 -17.53 -0.01 -1.58
C CYS A 91 -18.86 0.64 -1.17
N PHE A 92 -18.96 1.02 0.08
CA PHE A 92 -20.11 1.66 0.68
C PHE A 92 -19.73 3.10 1.10
N VAL A 93 -20.37 4.08 0.45
CA VAL A 93 -20.19 5.50 0.80
C VAL A 93 -21.48 6.00 1.40
N THR A 94 -21.43 6.55 2.61
CA THR A 94 -22.62 7.16 3.24
C THR A 94 -23.04 8.43 2.51
N ALA A 95 -24.34 8.74 2.49
CA ALA A 95 -24.96 9.79 1.67
C ALA A 95 -24.46 11.22 1.97
N SER A 96 -23.84 11.45 3.13
CA SER A 96 -23.39 12.78 3.55
C SER A 96 -22.05 12.71 4.28
N VAL A 97 -20.97 12.51 3.51
CA VAL A 97 -19.60 12.67 4.01
C VAL A 97 -19.18 14.10 3.66
N PRO A 98 -18.90 14.96 4.65
CA PRO A 98 -18.37 16.29 4.37
C PRO A 98 -17.02 16.20 3.66
N PRO A 99 -16.68 17.17 2.79
CA PRO A 99 -15.37 17.21 2.16
C PRO A 99 -14.27 17.35 3.20
N VAL A 100 -13.09 16.84 2.87
CA VAL A 100 -11.88 16.97 3.70
C VAL A 100 -10.93 17.98 3.06
N GLU A 101 -10.22 18.73 3.90
CA GLU A 101 -9.15 19.65 3.48
C GLU A 101 -7.80 19.03 3.84
N ALA A 102 -7.12 18.43 2.87
CA ALA A 102 -5.89 17.68 3.07
C ALA A 102 -5.02 17.68 1.80
N ASP A 103 -3.81 17.13 1.92
CA ASP A 103 -2.97 16.75 0.78
C ASP A 103 -3.63 15.61 0.00
N LYS A 104 -4.33 15.96 -1.08
CA LYS A 104 -5.09 15.01 -1.88
C LYS A 104 -4.22 13.89 -2.44
N ASP A 105 -3.03 14.22 -2.96
CA ASP A 105 -2.12 13.24 -3.54
C ASP A 105 -1.51 12.33 -2.46
N GLY A 106 -1.19 12.92 -1.31
CA GLY A 106 -0.77 12.15 -0.14
C GLY A 106 -1.86 11.19 0.34
N ILE A 107 -3.09 11.66 0.49
CA ILE A 107 -4.22 10.80 0.92
C ILE A 107 -4.53 9.73 -0.13
N GLU A 108 -4.48 10.04 -1.42
CA GLU A 108 -4.60 9.04 -2.49
C GLU A 108 -3.55 7.93 -2.32
N ARG A 109 -2.30 8.32 -2.05
CA ARG A 109 -1.20 7.36 -1.79
C ARG A 109 -1.47 6.49 -0.56
N VAL A 110 -2.01 7.06 0.52
CA VAL A 110 -2.43 6.31 1.71
C VAL A 110 -3.47 5.26 1.32
N VAL A 111 -4.54 5.66 0.63
CA VAL A 111 -5.63 4.75 0.21
C VAL A 111 -5.09 3.64 -0.69
N LEU A 112 -4.27 3.97 -1.69
CA LEU A 112 -3.65 2.98 -2.57
C LEU A 112 -2.77 1.99 -1.80
N ASN A 113 -1.99 2.44 -0.81
CA ASN A 113 -1.19 1.55 0.03
C ASN A 113 -2.06 0.57 0.83
N ILE A 114 -3.15 1.04 1.42
CA ILE A 114 -4.03 0.19 2.22
C ILE A 114 -4.80 -0.79 1.34
N LEU A 115 -5.40 -0.34 0.23
CA LEU A 115 -6.12 -1.21 -0.70
C LEU A 115 -5.19 -2.24 -1.35
N SER A 116 -3.99 -1.83 -1.77
CA SER A 116 -2.98 -2.73 -2.32
C SER A 116 -2.55 -3.80 -1.31
N ASN A 117 -2.42 -3.46 -0.02
CA ASN A 117 -2.15 -4.44 1.03
C ASN A 117 -3.33 -5.40 1.21
N ALA A 118 -4.56 -4.92 1.28
CA ALA A 118 -5.75 -5.77 1.36
C ALA A 118 -5.80 -6.77 0.19
N ILE A 119 -5.64 -6.30 -1.07
CA ILE A 119 -5.60 -7.15 -2.26
C ILE A 119 -4.45 -8.16 -2.19
N LYS A 120 -3.28 -7.72 -1.75
CA LYS A 120 -2.08 -8.54 -1.70
C LYS A 120 -2.21 -9.70 -0.72
N TYR A 121 -2.70 -9.42 0.48
CA TYR A 121 -2.75 -10.38 1.58
C TYR A 121 -4.07 -11.15 1.69
N THR A 122 -5.05 -10.82 0.88
CA THR A 122 -6.26 -11.62 0.69
C THR A 122 -6.00 -12.72 -0.34
N LYS A 123 -6.46 -13.94 -0.05
CA LYS A 123 -6.37 -15.08 -0.96
C LYS A 123 -7.29 -14.88 -2.16
N GLU A 124 -7.07 -15.62 -3.25
CA GLU A 124 -7.98 -15.65 -4.39
C GLU A 124 -9.41 -15.94 -3.95
N ASN A 125 -10.39 -15.35 -4.64
CA ASN A 125 -11.82 -15.39 -4.32
C ASN A 125 -12.18 -14.80 -2.95
N GLY A 126 -11.27 -14.03 -2.32
CA GLY A 126 -11.52 -13.38 -1.04
C GLY A 126 -12.37 -12.13 -1.17
N THR A 127 -12.77 -11.58 -0.01
CA THR A 127 -13.66 -10.41 0.08
C THR A 127 -12.95 -9.24 0.73
N ILE A 128 -13.11 -8.05 0.12
CA ILE A 128 -12.60 -6.78 0.65
C ILE A 128 -13.77 -5.80 0.69
N LYS A 129 -14.06 -5.23 1.85
CA LYS A 129 -15.12 -4.23 2.04
C LYS A 129 -14.52 -2.90 2.40
N VAL A 130 -14.96 -1.86 1.70
CA VAL A 130 -14.52 -0.48 1.93
C VAL A 130 -15.71 0.35 2.35
N TYR A 131 -15.59 1.05 3.47
CA TYR A 131 -16.61 1.94 3.97
C TYR A 131 -16.04 3.35 4.04
N VAL A 132 -16.77 4.32 3.49
CA VAL A 132 -16.46 5.74 3.63
C VAL A 132 -17.62 6.40 4.36
N GLY A 133 -17.33 7.10 5.43
CA GLY A 133 -18.35 7.69 6.26
C GLY A 133 -17.84 8.86 7.08
N PHE A 134 -18.69 9.33 7.99
CA PHE A 134 -18.45 10.47 8.86
C PHE A 134 -18.94 10.17 10.26
N VAL A 135 -18.10 10.45 11.26
CA VAL A 135 -18.45 10.27 12.68
C VAL A 135 -17.90 11.45 13.47
N TYR A 136 -18.79 12.15 14.17
CA TYR A 136 -18.49 13.38 14.92
C TYR A 136 -17.90 14.49 14.04
N ASN A 137 -16.57 14.65 14.04
CA ASN A 137 -15.87 15.68 13.27
C ASN A 137 -14.90 15.08 12.24
N ASP A 138 -14.87 13.76 12.10
CA ASP A 138 -13.91 13.06 11.26
C ASP A 138 -14.60 12.29 10.13
N ALA A 139 -14.15 12.51 8.90
CA ALA A 139 -14.39 11.58 7.81
C ALA A 139 -13.47 10.37 7.97
N TYR A 140 -13.99 9.18 7.66
CA TYR A 140 -13.21 7.95 7.78
C TYR A 140 -13.28 7.09 6.53
N ILE A 141 -12.20 6.34 6.31
CA ILE A 141 -12.16 5.20 5.39
C ILE A 141 -11.87 3.96 6.24
N LYS A 142 -12.72 2.95 6.13
CA LYS A 142 -12.51 1.66 6.77
C LYS A 142 -12.41 0.58 5.70
N VAL A 143 -11.30 -0.16 5.70
CA VAL A 143 -11.04 -1.29 4.81
C VAL A 143 -11.01 -2.57 5.65
N ILE A 144 -11.82 -3.54 5.27
CA ILE A 144 -11.90 -4.85 5.93
C ILE A 144 -11.61 -5.92 4.88
N ASP A 145 -10.63 -6.75 5.13
CA ASP A 145 -10.32 -7.93 4.32
C ASP A 145 -10.48 -9.23 5.13
N ASN A 146 -10.72 -10.33 4.45
CA ASN A 146 -10.72 -11.67 5.02
C ASN A 146 -9.42 -12.44 4.68
N GLY A 147 -8.31 -11.71 4.65
CA GLY A 147 -6.99 -12.23 4.33
C GLY A 147 -6.33 -13.05 5.42
N ILE A 148 -5.01 -13.19 5.33
CA ILE A 148 -4.23 -14.03 6.26
C ILE A 148 -4.16 -13.44 7.67
N GLY A 149 -4.45 -12.16 7.86
CA GLY A 149 -4.28 -11.44 9.12
C GLY A 149 -2.82 -11.17 9.48
N ILE A 150 -2.64 -10.52 10.63
CA ILE A 150 -1.35 -10.10 11.17
C ILE A 150 -1.25 -10.63 12.61
N PRO A 151 -0.14 -11.28 13.01
CA PRO A 151 0.10 -11.69 14.39
C PRO A 151 0.09 -10.50 15.35
N GLU A 152 -0.43 -10.68 16.55
CA GLU A 152 -0.54 -9.62 17.56
C GLU A 152 0.82 -8.99 17.90
N GLU A 153 1.87 -9.82 17.97
CA GLU A 153 3.24 -9.39 18.24
C GLU A 153 3.78 -8.43 17.17
N ASP A 154 3.32 -8.59 15.92
CA ASP A 154 3.74 -7.78 14.78
C ASP A 154 2.96 -6.47 14.68
N LEU A 155 1.71 -6.40 15.19
CA LEU A 155 0.85 -5.22 15.08
C LEU A 155 1.50 -3.94 15.62
N LYS A 156 2.33 -4.05 16.64
CA LYS A 156 3.06 -2.91 17.22
C LYS A 156 4.17 -2.39 16.30
N ARG A 157 4.66 -3.24 15.39
CA ARG A 157 5.84 -3.00 14.56
C ARG A 157 5.54 -2.69 13.10
N ILE A 158 4.32 -2.97 12.61
CA ILE A 158 3.96 -2.81 11.18
C ILE A 158 4.14 -1.38 10.64
N PHE A 159 4.23 -0.37 11.52
CA PHE A 159 4.51 1.02 11.16
C PHE A 159 6.00 1.36 11.19
N GLU A 160 6.88 0.45 11.64
CA GLU A 160 8.33 0.62 11.56
C GLU A 160 8.77 0.59 10.09
N ARG A 161 9.78 1.40 9.74
CA ARG A 161 10.34 1.42 8.38
C ARG A 161 11.01 0.10 8.08
N PHE A 162 10.78 -0.43 6.87
CA PHE A 162 11.31 -1.71 6.39
C PHE A 162 10.81 -2.94 7.15
N TYR A 163 9.89 -2.78 8.09
CA TYR A 163 9.35 -3.90 8.82
C TYR A 163 8.44 -4.76 7.94
N ARG A 164 8.53 -6.08 8.14
CA ARG A 164 7.75 -7.09 7.39
C ARG A 164 7.56 -8.30 8.27
N VAL A 165 6.32 -8.76 8.41
CA VAL A 165 5.93 -9.93 9.20
C VAL A 165 6.63 -11.20 8.66
N ASP A 166 6.65 -11.38 7.35
CA ASP A 166 7.35 -12.49 6.67
C ASP A 166 8.24 -11.93 5.55
N LYS A 167 9.56 -11.97 5.77
CA LYS A 167 10.54 -11.44 4.82
C LYS A 167 10.59 -12.22 3.51
N ALA A 168 10.41 -13.55 3.55
CA ALA A 168 10.52 -14.40 2.37
C ALA A 168 9.29 -14.24 1.46
N ARG A 169 8.10 -14.48 1.99
CA ARG A 169 6.83 -14.40 1.27
C ARG A 169 6.56 -12.98 0.72
N THR A 170 6.93 -11.95 1.49
CA THR A 170 6.71 -10.57 1.07
C THR A 170 7.69 -10.12 -0.01
N ARG A 171 8.90 -10.75 -0.13
CA ARG A 171 9.83 -10.50 -1.25
C ARG A 171 9.23 -10.89 -2.58
N GLU A 172 8.68 -12.08 -2.69
CA GLU A 172 8.01 -12.56 -3.92
C GLU A 172 6.87 -11.65 -4.35
N MET A 173 6.21 -11.03 -3.39
CA MET A 173 5.10 -10.09 -3.63
C MET A 173 5.53 -8.63 -3.81
N GLY A 174 6.83 -8.30 -3.91
CA GLY A 174 7.34 -6.95 -4.25
C GLY A 174 7.14 -5.86 -3.18
N GLY A 175 6.91 -6.20 -1.90
CA GLY A 175 6.73 -5.22 -0.85
C GLY A 175 8.03 -4.52 -0.42
N THR A 176 8.00 -3.21 -0.18
CA THR A 176 9.14 -2.41 0.30
C THR A 176 9.28 -2.35 1.82
N GLY A 177 8.20 -2.62 2.56
CA GLY A 177 8.12 -2.42 4.01
C GLY A 177 8.02 -0.94 4.43
N LEU A 178 7.77 -0.05 3.46
CA LEU A 178 7.66 1.40 3.71
C LEU A 178 6.23 1.92 3.61
N GLY A 179 5.30 1.16 3.01
CA GLY A 179 3.94 1.65 2.73
C GLY A 179 3.18 2.13 3.95
N LEU A 180 3.14 1.35 5.04
CA LEU A 180 2.41 1.73 6.26
C LEU A 180 3.10 2.87 7.02
N SER A 181 4.44 2.92 7.07
CA SER A 181 5.16 4.03 7.68
C SER A 181 4.94 5.34 6.91
N ILE A 182 4.92 5.29 5.56
CA ILE A 182 4.56 6.44 4.71
C ILE A 182 3.11 6.86 4.97
N ALA A 183 2.17 5.92 5.00
CA ALA A 183 0.77 6.20 5.26
C ALA A 183 0.57 6.92 6.61
N LYS A 184 1.23 6.44 7.67
CA LYS A 184 1.19 7.05 9.00
C LYS A 184 1.74 8.48 8.97
N GLU A 185 2.86 8.71 8.29
CA GLU A 185 3.49 10.04 8.24
C GLU A 185 2.62 11.04 7.46
N ILE A 186 2.07 10.64 6.31
CA ILE A 186 1.14 11.47 5.54
C ILE A 186 -0.08 11.84 6.37
N LEU A 187 -0.69 10.88 7.08
CA LEU A 187 -1.85 11.12 7.92
C LEU A 187 -1.52 12.07 9.07
N ASN A 188 -0.39 11.89 9.76
CA ASN A 188 0.05 12.78 10.84
C ASN A 188 0.14 14.23 10.38
N GLN A 189 0.69 14.50 9.19
CA GLN A 189 0.81 15.85 8.63
C GLN A 189 -0.55 16.45 8.24
N ASN A 190 -1.52 15.60 7.94
CA ASN A 190 -2.89 16.00 7.65
C ASN A 190 -3.80 15.98 8.90
N LYS A 191 -3.23 15.87 10.12
CA LYS A 191 -3.96 15.77 11.40
C LYS A 191 -4.91 14.57 11.45
N GLY A 192 -4.65 13.55 10.63
CA GLY A 192 -5.40 12.30 10.58
C GLY A 192 -4.78 11.21 11.45
N SER A 193 -5.42 10.05 11.48
CA SER A 193 -4.94 8.87 12.19
C SER A 193 -5.17 7.60 11.37
N ILE A 194 -4.45 6.54 11.74
CA ILE A 194 -4.62 5.19 11.21
C ILE A 194 -4.61 4.19 12.37
N ASP A 195 -5.63 3.34 12.41
CA ASP A 195 -5.75 2.24 13.36
C ASP A 195 -5.86 0.92 12.59
N ILE A 196 -5.24 -0.13 13.11
CA ILE A 196 -5.26 -1.47 12.51
C ILE A 196 -5.63 -2.49 13.58
N LYS A 197 -6.64 -3.31 13.27
CA LYS A 197 -7.02 -4.50 14.03
C LYS A 197 -6.89 -5.70 13.12
N SER A 198 -6.29 -6.77 13.61
CA SER A 198 -6.10 -7.97 12.80
C SER A 198 -6.02 -9.21 13.67
N GLU A 199 -6.47 -10.33 13.11
CA GLU A 199 -6.36 -11.65 13.72
C GLU A 199 -5.94 -12.65 12.65
N VAL A 200 -4.94 -13.47 12.95
CA VAL A 200 -4.42 -14.49 12.03
C VAL A 200 -5.54 -15.42 11.57
N GLY A 201 -5.69 -15.57 10.27
CA GLY A 201 -6.73 -16.41 9.65
C GLY A 201 -8.12 -15.78 9.54
N LYS A 202 -8.37 -14.62 10.15
CA LYS A 202 -9.65 -13.90 10.05
C LYS A 202 -9.59 -12.68 9.15
N GLY A 203 -8.41 -12.05 9.00
CA GLY A 203 -8.20 -10.88 8.16
C GLY A 203 -7.80 -9.64 8.94
N THR A 204 -7.92 -8.49 8.27
CA THR A 204 -7.47 -7.19 8.80
C THR A 204 -8.54 -6.12 8.61
N GLU A 205 -8.73 -5.29 9.62
CA GLU A 205 -9.49 -4.04 9.59
C GLU A 205 -8.52 -2.87 9.72
N VAL A 206 -8.54 -1.96 8.75
CA VAL A 206 -7.78 -0.71 8.77
C VAL A 206 -8.76 0.45 8.78
N VAL A 207 -8.62 1.37 9.72
CA VAL A 207 -9.43 2.59 9.82
C VAL A 207 -8.54 3.82 9.71
N ILE A 208 -8.79 4.63 8.70
CA ILE A 208 -8.17 5.94 8.49
C ILE A 208 -9.18 7.00 8.90
N ARG A 209 -8.75 8.04 9.63
CA ARG A 209 -9.58 9.20 9.97
C ARG A 209 -8.89 10.48 9.53
N LEU A 210 -9.67 11.40 9.02
CA LEU A 210 -9.25 12.75 8.63
C LEU A 210 -10.24 13.76 9.18
N PRO A 211 -9.78 14.91 9.72
CA PRO A 211 -10.68 15.99 10.09
C PRO A 211 -11.52 16.42 8.90
N ALA A 212 -12.83 16.40 9.04
CA ALA A 212 -13.73 16.92 8.02
C ALA A 212 -13.90 18.43 8.17
N LYS A 213 -14.19 19.09 7.06
CA LYS A 213 -14.52 20.50 7.06
C LYS A 213 -15.93 20.68 7.65
N LYS A 214 -16.05 21.61 8.60
CA LYS A 214 -17.34 22.02 9.16
C LYS A 214 -18.10 22.90 8.17
#